data_2d3b4be83bcf41dcf6b13eb98f244511
#
_entry.id   2d3b4be83bcf41dcf6b13eb98f244511
#
_cell.length_a   1.000
_cell.length_b   1.000
_cell.length_c   1.000
_cell.angle_alpha   90.00
_cell.angle_beta   90.00
_cell.angle_gamma   90.00
#
_symmetry.space_group_name_H-M   'P 1'
#
loop_
_entity.id
_entity.type
_entity.pdbx_description
1 polymer ?
#
loop_
_entity_poly.entity_id
_entity_poly.type
_entity_poly.pdbx_seq_one_letter_code
_entity_poly.pdbx_strand_id
1 'polypeptide(L)'
;MPLSGERTKGQEIHDFAVLTSAALPWMTGPSFISLWHACGLATLGYRVVYVLPWLDEVSQQRLWGETRFVDFDEQVDWLRTELEAFGPYKFPECRPYRARFVAGMGSIVPMEDVYRAAPPARCLIASEPEHLCWYPVTTGRRGIRADKTIGLSMTDYETYIRMSGLPFPNSLARLVSYLHGRALRLRIDLPLSLSPALTLPGITMPVERVTGVMPGYAQVPLVTQETEGIYFLGAFLWEKGLDDLARIAARAKRPIDVIGGGRDEAEFRAFAREEGAELRFFGPNRRFWSDIGRYRVMVNPSRSEILCTATADALVAGRHVILPDCPGNLPYKAYPNAHFYTELEGALEALEYALTIVPEPPIAAREDFDWMSACRRLVHLAGLESED
;
A
#
# COMPACT_ATOMS: atom_id res chain seq x y z
N MET A 1 28.49 6.35 18.46
CA MET A 1 28.47 6.17 19.94
C MET A 1 27.03 5.81 20.31
N PRO A 2 26.74 4.63 20.90
CA PRO A 2 25.41 4.28 21.34
C PRO A 2 25.02 5.18 22.52
N LEU A 3 23.82 5.75 22.46
CA LEU A 3 23.27 6.60 23.51
C LEU A 3 22.96 5.76 24.75
N SER A 4 23.88 5.84 25.75
CA SER A 4 23.62 5.36 27.11
C SER A 4 22.71 6.35 27.85
N GLY A 5 21.42 6.37 27.50
CA GLY A 5 20.37 6.97 28.32
C GLY A 5 19.86 5.90 29.28
N GLU A 6 19.69 6.22 30.56
CA GLU A 6 19.24 5.34 31.63
C GLU A 6 18.11 4.40 31.21
N ARG A 7 18.47 3.13 31.04
CA ARG A 7 17.51 2.03 30.87
C ARG A 7 16.82 1.80 32.21
N THR A 8 15.59 2.20 32.33
CA THR A 8 14.74 1.82 33.46
C THR A 8 14.67 0.28 33.52
N LYS A 9 15.24 -0.31 34.56
CA LYS A 9 15.23 -1.75 34.82
C LYS A 9 13.77 -2.22 34.93
N GLY A 10 13.34 -3.08 33.97
CA GLY A 10 12.06 -3.79 34.02
C GLY A 10 11.10 -3.61 32.84
N GLN A 11 11.35 -2.71 31.90
CA GLN A 11 10.48 -2.59 30.73
C GLN A 11 10.96 -3.56 29.65
N GLU A 12 10.14 -4.55 29.33
CA GLU A 12 10.41 -5.48 28.22
C GLU A 12 10.48 -4.74 26.90
N ILE A 13 11.60 -4.89 26.19
CA ILE A 13 11.85 -4.22 24.91
C ILE A 13 11.32 -5.12 23.78
N HIS A 14 10.54 -4.57 22.87
CA HIS A 14 10.12 -5.26 21.65
C HIS A 14 11.30 -5.34 20.66
N ASP A 15 11.30 -6.36 19.80
CA ASP A 15 12.23 -6.40 18.68
C ASP A 15 11.82 -5.39 17.62
N PHE A 16 10.50 -5.33 17.35
CA PHE A 16 9.94 -4.38 16.36
C PHE A 16 8.75 -3.61 16.94
N ALA A 17 8.70 -2.31 16.62
CA ALA A 17 7.50 -1.48 16.71
C ALA A 17 7.09 -1.09 15.28
N VAL A 18 5.94 -1.55 14.81
CA VAL A 18 5.39 -1.20 13.49
C VAL A 18 4.34 -0.12 13.67
N LEU A 19 4.60 1.06 13.12
CA LEU A 19 3.73 2.23 13.18
C LEU A 19 3.04 2.42 11.84
N THR A 20 1.75 2.75 11.85
CA THR A 20 1.00 3.05 10.63
C THR A 20 0.11 4.28 10.79
N SER A 21 -0.07 5.03 9.70
CA SER A 21 -1.08 6.08 9.62
C SER A 21 -2.42 5.55 9.13
N ALA A 22 -2.45 4.36 8.52
CA ALA A 22 -3.63 3.75 7.95
C ALA A 22 -3.90 2.38 8.57
N ALA A 23 -5.12 2.15 9.02
CA ALA A 23 -5.54 0.88 9.59
C ALA A 23 -6.87 0.41 9.00
N LEU A 24 -7.02 -0.91 8.87
CA LEU A 24 -8.32 -1.50 8.57
C LEU A 24 -9.36 -1.11 9.64
N PRO A 25 -10.62 -0.93 9.26
CA PRO A 25 -11.32 -1.24 7.99
C PRO A 25 -11.04 -0.32 6.79
N TRP A 26 -10.19 0.69 6.92
CA TRP A 26 -9.85 1.53 5.77
C TRP A 26 -9.05 0.72 4.74
N MET A 27 -9.69 0.41 3.60
CA MET A 27 -9.18 -0.48 2.56
C MET A 27 -8.17 0.25 1.66
N THR A 28 -6.95 0.45 2.17
CA THR A 28 -5.84 1.05 1.43
C THR A 28 -4.62 0.12 1.44
N GLY A 29 -3.74 0.25 0.45
CA GLY A 29 -2.48 -0.50 0.41
C GLY A 29 -1.67 -0.42 1.71
N PRO A 30 -1.44 0.80 2.24
CA PRO A 30 -0.73 0.99 3.51
C PRO A 30 -1.33 0.26 4.70
N SER A 31 -2.67 0.19 4.81
CA SER A 31 -3.34 -0.55 5.90
C SER A 31 -3.01 -2.03 5.89
N PHE A 32 -2.99 -2.65 4.72
CA PHE A 32 -2.61 -4.05 4.57
C PHE A 32 -1.12 -4.27 4.79
N ILE A 33 -0.28 -3.44 4.17
CA ILE A 33 1.18 -3.58 4.25
C ILE A 33 1.65 -3.52 5.70
N SER A 34 1.19 -2.55 6.48
CA SER A 34 1.60 -2.39 7.88
C SER A 34 1.13 -3.55 8.77
N LEU A 35 -0.12 -4.01 8.58
CA LEU A 35 -0.65 -5.16 9.31
C LEU A 35 0.14 -6.43 9.00
N TRP A 36 0.41 -6.69 7.72
CA TRP A 36 1.18 -7.86 7.31
C TRP A 36 2.63 -7.82 7.76
N HIS A 37 3.29 -6.65 7.81
CA HIS A 37 4.59 -6.53 8.43
C HIS A 37 4.55 -6.92 9.91
N ALA A 38 3.59 -6.39 10.66
CA ALA A 38 3.45 -6.69 12.08
C ALA A 38 3.18 -8.18 12.34
N CYS A 39 2.22 -8.77 11.60
CA CYS A 39 1.87 -10.19 11.74
C CYS A 39 2.96 -11.13 11.21
N GLY A 40 3.59 -10.80 10.08
CA GLY A 40 4.67 -11.61 9.52
C GLY A 40 5.90 -11.65 10.41
N LEU A 41 6.33 -10.50 10.95
CA LEU A 41 7.43 -10.43 11.92
C LEU A 41 7.10 -11.21 13.21
N ALA A 42 5.87 -11.10 13.72
CA ALA A 42 5.42 -11.89 14.87
C ALA A 42 5.42 -13.39 14.58
N THR A 43 5.04 -13.80 13.37
CA THR A 43 5.05 -15.18 12.91
C THR A 43 6.46 -15.74 12.77
N LEU A 44 7.44 -14.90 12.41
CA LEU A 44 8.87 -15.24 12.42
C LEU A 44 9.45 -15.39 13.83
N GLY A 45 8.68 -15.11 14.88
CA GLY A 45 9.07 -15.31 16.25
C GLY A 45 9.56 -14.06 16.99
N TYR A 46 9.57 -12.90 16.33
CA TYR A 46 9.96 -11.62 16.94
C TYR A 46 8.86 -11.09 17.88
N ARG A 47 9.27 -10.37 18.91
CA ARG A 47 8.33 -9.61 19.77
C ARG A 47 7.97 -8.30 19.07
N VAL A 48 6.72 -8.23 18.62
CA VAL A 48 6.23 -7.11 17.79
C VAL A 48 5.12 -6.37 18.53
N VAL A 49 5.20 -5.03 18.49
CA VAL A 49 4.07 -4.17 18.84
C VAL A 49 3.61 -3.43 17.59
N TYR A 50 2.31 -3.50 17.29
CA TYR A 50 1.65 -2.77 16.20
C TYR A 50 0.96 -1.53 16.75
N VAL A 51 1.40 -0.36 16.33
CA VAL A 51 0.93 0.94 16.80
C VAL A 51 0.04 1.55 15.73
N LEU A 52 -1.26 1.64 16.00
CA LEU A 52 -2.26 1.98 15.00
C LEU A 52 -3.19 3.12 15.47
N PRO A 53 -3.82 3.86 14.54
CA PRO A 53 -4.67 4.99 14.88
C PRO A 53 -5.97 4.54 15.56
N TRP A 54 -6.27 5.17 16.68
CA TRP A 54 -7.60 5.17 17.31
C TRP A 54 -8.31 6.45 16.91
N LEU A 55 -9.44 6.31 16.21
CA LEU A 55 -10.21 7.41 15.67
C LEU A 55 -11.39 7.76 16.58
N ASP A 56 -11.73 9.04 16.68
CA ASP A 56 -12.99 9.46 17.29
C ASP A 56 -14.21 8.96 16.47
N GLU A 57 -15.38 8.90 17.09
CA GLU A 57 -16.60 8.35 16.50
C GLU A 57 -16.97 9.02 15.16
N VAL A 58 -16.81 10.35 15.07
CA VAL A 58 -17.10 11.11 13.85
C VAL A 58 -16.16 10.72 12.72
N SER A 59 -14.88 10.51 13.03
CA SER A 59 -13.85 10.05 12.07
C SER A 59 -14.10 8.61 11.63
N GLN A 60 -14.49 7.72 12.57
CA GLN A 60 -14.85 6.34 12.24
C GLN A 60 -16.05 6.30 11.28
N GLN A 61 -17.11 7.04 11.58
CA GLN A 61 -18.30 7.11 10.74
C GLN A 61 -18.00 7.59 9.32
N ARG A 62 -17.17 8.63 9.20
CA ARG A 62 -16.79 9.21 7.89
C ARG A 62 -15.92 8.29 7.06
N LEU A 63 -15.00 7.57 7.70
CA LEU A 63 -13.98 6.77 7.02
C LEU A 63 -14.41 5.31 6.81
N TRP A 64 -15.08 4.72 7.82
CA TRP A 64 -15.40 3.29 7.85
C TRP A 64 -16.90 2.99 7.67
N GLY A 65 -17.73 4.06 7.58
CA GLY A 65 -19.17 3.92 7.36
C GLY A 65 -19.88 3.27 8.55
N GLU A 66 -20.45 2.09 8.30
CA GLU A 66 -21.20 1.37 9.36
C GLU A 66 -20.29 0.59 10.31
N THR A 67 -19.05 0.30 9.92
CA THR A 67 -18.09 -0.38 10.79
C THR A 67 -17.56 0.60 11.83
N ARG A 68 -17.99 0.44 13.07
CA ARG A 68 -17.60 1.31 14.19
C ARG A 68 -17.24 0.45 15.39
N PHE A 69 -16.31 0.95 16.19
CA PHE A 69 -15.83 0.29 17.40
C PHE A 69 -16.08 1.20 18.60
N VAL A 70 -16.53 0.62 19.69
CA VAL A 70 -16.81 1.34 20.94
C VAL A 70 -15.51 1.68 21.66
N ASP A 71 -14.56 0.77 21.61
CA ASP A 71 -13.24 0.93 22.19
C ASP A 71 -12.15 0.31 21.29
N PHE A 72 -10.91 0.49 21.72
CA PHE A 72 -9.75 0.00 20.97
C PHE A 72 -9.64 -1.52 20.97
N ASP A 73 -10.06 -2.18 22.04
CA ASP A 73 -9.99 -3.65 22.14
C ASP A 73 -10.94 -4.30 21.14
N GLU A 74 -12.13 -3.73 20.91
CA GLU A 74 -13.06 -4.17 19.86
C GLU A 74 -12.45 -4.02 18.44
N GLN A 75 -11.73 -2.92 18.16
CA GLN A 75 -11.00 -2.77 16.89
C GLN A 75 -9.93 -3.85 16.74
N VAL A 76 -9.19 -4.16 17.81
CA VAL A 76 -8.13 -5.19 17.80
C VAL A 76 -8.72 -6.58 17.58
N ASP A 77 -9.82 -6.92 18.24
CA ASP A 77 -10.49 -8.22 18.09
C ASP A 77 -11.06 -8.39 16.68
N TRP A 78 -11.61 -7.32 16.11
CA TRP A 78 -12.05 -7.32 14.72
C TRP A 78 -10.87 -7.57 13.76
N LEU A 79 -9.73 -6.89 13.96
CA LEU A 79 -8.52 -7.10 13.14
C LEU A 79 -8.00 -8.53 13.24
N ARG A 80 -8.04 -9.13 14.44
CA ARG A 80 -7.64 -10.52 14.67
C ARG A 80 -8.53 -11.48 13.89
N THR A 81 -9.84 -11.28 13.95
CA THR A 81 -10.83 -12.09 13.23
C THR A 81 -10.64 -12.01 11.71
N GLU A 82 -10.39 -10.79 11.18
CA GLU A 82 -10.10 -10.63 9.76
C GLU A 82 -8.81 -11.37 9.36
N LEU A 83 -7.78 -11.37 10.19
CA LEU A 83 -6.51 -12.05 9.91
C LEU A 83 -6.65 -13.58 9.91
N GLU A 84 -7.47 -14.16 10.77
CA GLU A 84 -7.69 -15.62 10.86
C GLU A 84 -8.15 -16.22 9.53
N ALA A 85 -8.86 -15.42 8.72
CA ALA A 85 -9.30 -15.83 7.39
C ALA A 85 -8.15 -16.10 6.40
N PHE A 86 -6.91 -15.66 6.70
CA PHE A 86 -5.75 -15.77 5.80
C PHE A 86 -4.77 -16.88 6.20
N GLY A 87 -4.97 -17.54 7.34
CA GLY A 87 -4.12 -18.64 7.78
C GLY A 87 -3.53 -18.44 9.18
N PRO A 88 -2.61 -19.30 9.61
CA PRO A 88 -2.11 -19.35 10.98
C PRO A 88 -1.01 -18.31 11.25
N TYR A 89 -1.29 -17.03 11.03
CA TYR A 89 -0.37 -15.95 11.38
C TYR A 89 -0.50 -15.57 12.85
N LYS A 90 0.64 -15.25 13.48
CA LYS A 90 0.64 -14.72 14.85
C LYS A 90 0.20 -13.25 14.83
N PHE A 91 -0.78 -12.93 15.66
CA PHE A 91 -1.24 -11.57 15.84
C PHE A 91 -0.32 -10.84 16.85
N PRO A 92 0.16 -9.62 16.56
CA PRO A 92 1.06 -8.86 17.42
C PRO A 92 0.33 -8.23 18.62
N GLU A 93 1.09 -7.75 19.61
CA GLU A 93 0.56 -6.79 20.58
C GLU A 93 0.15 -5.51 19.85
N CYS A 94 -1.02 -4.94 20.23
CA CYS A 94 -1.51 -3.70 19.63
C CYS A 94 -1.51 -2.55 20.64
N ARG A 95 -1.21 -1.33 20.17
CA ARG A 95 -1.27 -0.11 20.97
C ARG A 95 -1.91 1.02 20.16
N PRO A 96 -2.84 1.78 20.77
CA PRO A 96 -3.44 2.92 20.10
C PRO A 96 -2.56 4.15 20.16
N TYR A 97 -2.71 5.02 19.16
CA TYR A 97 -2.42 6.45 19.28
C TYR A 97 -3.63 7.26 18.81
N ARG A 98 -3.80 8.46 19.36
CA ARG A 98 -4.95 9.31 19.02
C ARG A 98 -4.79 9.91 17.62
N ALA A 99 -5.84 9.78 16.80
CA ALA A 99 -5.85 10.30 15.44
C ALA A 99 -7.24 10.78 15.03
N ARG A 100 -7.30 11.55 13.92
CA ARG A 100 -8.55 12.02 13.30
C ARG A 100 -8.48 11.86 11.80
N PHE A 101 -9.63 11.56 11.21
CA PHE A 101 -9.78 11.62 9.77
C PHE A 101 -10.09 13.05 9.32
N VAL A 102 -9.25 13.60 8.45
CA VAL A 102 -9.41 14.94 7.88
C VAL A 102 -9.88 14.81 6.43
N ALA A 103 -11.18 14.98 6.20
CA ALA A 103 -11.80 14.74 4.89
C ALA A 103 -11.18 15.62 3.77
N GLY A 104 -10.82 16.86 4.05
CA GLY A 104 -10.18 17.76 3.08
C GLY A 104 -8.78 17.31 2.63
N MET A 105 -8.12 16.46 3.42
CA MET A 105 -6.82 15.84 3.09
C MET A 105 -6.98 14.39 2.61
N GLY A 106 -8.17 13.80 2.79
CA GLY A 106 -8.40 12.37 2.53
C GLY A 106 -7.50 11.45 3.37
N SER A 107 -7.11 11.87 4.57
CA SER A 107 -6.07 11.21 5.35
C SER A 107 -6.35 11.19 6.84
N ILE A 108 -5.80 10.19 7.53
CA ILE A 108 -5.76 10.12 9.00
C ILE A 108 -4.57 10.94 9.48
N VAL A 109 -4.81 11.88 10.38
CA VAL A 109 -3.79 12.76 10.95
C VAL A 109 -3.57 12.40 12.42
N PRO A 110 -2.33 12.11 12.84
CA PRO A 110 -1.99 11.89 14.24
C PRO A 110 -2.27 13.14 15.09
N MET A 111 -2.82 12.94 16.28
CA MET A 111 -3.06 14.00 17.26
C MET A 111 -1.99 14.05 18.34
N GLU A 112 -0.95 13.23 18.22
CA GLU A 112 0.19 13.14 19.13
C GLU A 112 1.45 12.67 18.37
N ASP A 113 2.62 12.79 19.01
CA ASP A 113 3.88 12.29 18.43
C ASP A 113 3.94 10.76 18.53
N VAL A 114 3.55 10.07 17.45
CA VAL A 114 3.47 8.61 17.39
C VAL A 114 4.81 7.95 17.67
N TYR A 115 5.91 8.53 17.20
CA TYR A 115 7.27 7.99 17.44
C TYR A 115 7.66 7.98 18.90
N ARG A 116 7.18 8.97 19.68
CA ARG A 116 7.40 9.04 21.13
C ARG A 116 6.42 8.21 21.94
N ALA A 117 5.18 8.09 21.43
CA ALA A 117 4.16 7.28 22.04
C ALA A 117 4.46 5.78 21.91
N ALA A 118 5.17 5.38 20.85
CA ALA A 118 5.53 4.00 20.60
C ALA A 118 6.32 3.39 21.78
N PRO A 119 6.05 2.14 22.16
CA PRO A 119 6.84 1.39 23.14
C PRO A 119 8.31 1.26 22.69
N PRO A 120 9.25 1.04 23.64
CA PRO A 120 10.65 0.79 23.31
C PRO A 120 10.81 -0.42 22.42
N ALA A 121 11.61 -0.29 21.35
CA ALA A 121 11.90 -1.38 20.43
C ALA A 121 13.34 -1.31 19.92
N ARG A 122 13.89 -2.46 19.47
CA ARG A 122 15.20 -2.47 18.78
C ARG A 122 15.09 -1.79 17.41
N CYS A 123 14.04 -2.08 16.66
CA CYS A 123 13.75 -1.42 15.41
C CYS A 123 12.32 -0.89 15.34
N LEU A 124 12.17 0.36 14.90
CA LEU A 124 10.89 0.99 14.64
C LEU A 124 10.70 1.04 13.12
N ILE A 125 9.60 0.49 12.62
CA ILE A 125 9.20 0.54 11.22
C ILE A 125 8.03 1.51 11.12
N ALA A 126 8.23 2.64 10.44
CA ALA A 126 7.19 3.61 10.15
C ALA A 126 6.65 3.34 8.74
N SER A 127 5.45 2.74 8.67
CA SER A 127 4.70 2.67 7.43
C SER A 127 4.06 4.04 7.19
N GLU A 128 4.34 4.63 6.02
CA GLU A 128 3.95 6.00 5.68
C GLU A 128 4.56 7.06 6.63
N PRO A 129 5.89 7.13 6.77
CA PRO A 129 6.53 8.15 7.60
C PRO A 129 6.15 9.57 7.18
N GLU A 130 5.75 9.76 5.92
CA GLU A 130 5.21 10.99 5.37
C GLU A 130 3.97 11.50 6.10
N HIS A 131 3.14 10.63 6.65
CA HIS A 131 1.98 10.99 7.48
C HIS A 131 2.34 11.11 8.97
N LEU A 132 3.32 10.33 9.44
CA LEU A 132 3.67 10.23 10.85
C LEU A 132 4.72 11.25 11.30
N CYS A 133 5.54 11.78 10.38
CA CYS A 133 6.65 12.69 10.68
C CYS A 133 6.26 14.16 10.90
N TRP A 134 5.02 14.55 10.63
CA TRP A 134 4.58 15.94 10.74
C TRP A 134 4.53 16.48 12.17
N TYR A 135 4.41 15.61 13.15
CA TYR A 135 4.23 15.97 14.54
C TYR A 135 5.55 15.88 15.32
N PRO A 136 5.85 16.79 16.17
CA PRO A 136 6.47 18.08 15.94
C PRO A 136 7.85 17.94 15.26
N VAL A 137 8.00 18.55 14.11
CA VAL A 137 9.22 18.55 13.27
C VAL A 137 10.47 19.03 14.02
N THR A 138 10.28 19.78 15.12
CA THR A 138 11.37 20.45 15.85
C THR A 138 12.18 19.56 16.77
N THR A 139 11.69 18.36 17.12
CA THR A 139 12.32 17.53 18.17
C THR A 139 13.25 16.44 17.64
N GLY A 140 13.30 16.22 16.32
CA GLY A 140 14.13 15.21 15.69
C GLY A 140 13.97 13.82 16.33
N ARG A 141 15.07 13.11 16.55
CA ARG A 141 15.08 11.77 17.20
C ARG A 141 14.93 11.82 18.72
N ARG A 142 14.95 12.98 19.33
CA ARG A 142 14.87 13.09 20.80
C ARG A 142 13.55 12.51 21.31
N GLY A 143 13.65 11.50 22.17
CA GLY A 143 12.51 10.79 22.77
C GLY A 143 11.97 9.63 21.94
N ILE A 144 12.53 9.31 20.75
CA ILE A 144 12.28 8.05 20.05
C ILE A 144 13.05 6.95 20.81
N ARG A 145 12.33 5.89 21.19
CA ARG A 145 12.89 4.79 21.99
C ARG A 145 13.17 3.56 21.12
N ALA A 146 13.95 3.76 20.05
CA ALA A 146 14.39 2.70 19.15
C ALA A 146 15.87 2.88 18.81
N ASP A 147 16.58 1.75 18.65
CA ASP A 147 17.99 1.76 18.24
C ASP A 147 18.10 2.13 16.76
N LYS A 148 17.16 1.67 15.92
CA LYS A 148 17.06 1.95 14.49
C LYS A 148 15.63 2.31 14.09
N THR A 149 15.51 3.21 13.09
CA THR A 149 14.21 3.59 12.50
C THR A 149 14.24 3.38 10.99
N ILE A 150 13.32 2.56 10.48
CA ILE A 150 13.10 2.31 9.05
C ILE A 150 11.80 3.02 8.66
N GLY A 151 11.81 3.79 7.59
CA GLY A 151 10.63 4.46 7.05
C GLY A 151 10.29 3.94 5.67
N LEU A 152 9.09 3.40 5.49
CA LEU A 152 8.60 2.93 4.20
C LEU A 152 7.64 3.96 3.62
N SER A 153 8.13 4.79 2.70
CA SER A 153 7.34 5.82 2.04
C SER A 153 6.48 5.23 0.93
N MET A 154 5.17 5.52 0.99
CA MET A 154 4.16 4.92 0.11
C MET A 154 3.28 5.96 -0.59
N THR A 155 3.44 7.26 -0.29
CA THR A 155 2.60 8.33 -0.86
C THR A 155 3.47 9.42 -1.49
N ASP A 156 3.20 9.72 -2.77
CA ASP A 156 3.80 10.85 -3.47
C ASP A 156 2.93 12.11 -3.33
N TYR A 157 3.16 12.86 -2.25
CA TYR A 157 2.47 14.14 -2.01
C TYR A 157 2.73 15.19 -3.09
N GLU A 158 3.88 15.17 -3.72
CA GLU A 158 4.20 16.14 -4.76
C GLU A 158 3.23 16.02 -5.93
N THR A 159 3.02 14.80 -6.41
CA THR A 159 2.04 14.51 -7.47
C THR A 159 0.62 14.84 -7.03
N TYR A 160 0.19 14.43 -5.83
CA TYR A 160 -1.16 14.71 -5.34
C TYR A 160 -1.44 16.23 -5.23
N ILE A 161 -0.49 17.01 -4.73
CA ILE A 161 -0.65 18.47 -4.61
C ILE A 161 -0.70 19.13 -5.99
N ARG A 162 0.13 18.70 -6.94
CA ARG A 162 0.10 19.21 -8.32
C ARG A 162 -1.24 18.99 -8.99
N MET A 163 -1.92 17.89 -8.68
CA MET A 163 -3.23 17.51 -9.25
C MET A 163 -4.43 18.06 -8.46
N SER A 164 -4.21 18.64 -7.27
CA SER A 164 -5.29 19.02 -6.34
C SER A 164 -6.10 20.25 -6.71
N GLY A 165 -5.72 21.00 -7.77
CA GLY A 165 -6.36 22.27 -8.15
C GLY A 165 -6.13 23.43 -7.16
N LEU A 166 -5.24 23.27 -6.17
CA LEU A 166 -4.89 24.32 -5.20
C LEU A 166 -4.15 25.49 -5.88
N PRO A 167 -4.22 26.71 -5.31
CA PRO A 167 -3.45 27.84 -5.81
C PRO A 167 -1.95 27.55 -5.76
N PHE A 168 -1.21 27.91 -6.83
CA PHE A 168 0.24 27.72 -6.92
C PHE A 168 0.73 26.28 -6.64
N PRO A 169 0.14 25.25 -7.29
CA PRO A 169 0.33 23.84 -6.90
C PRO A 169 1.81 23.42 -6.99
N ASN A 170 2.55 23.89 -7.99
CA ASN A 170 3.97 23.55 -8.17
C ASN A 170 4.87 24.08 -7.02
N SER A 171 4.62 25.30 -6.55
CA SER A 171 5.39 25.90 -5.45
C SER A 171 5.05 25.21 -4.11
N LEU A 172 3.76 24.93 -3.89
CA LEU A 172 3.29 24.23 -2.70
C LEU A 172 3.82 22.78 -2.67
N ALA A 173 3.77 22.07 -3.79
CA ALA A 173 4.30 20.72 -3.91
C ALA A 173 5.80 20.66 -3.55
N ARG A 174 6.61 21.57 -4.11
CA ARG A 174 8.05 21.66 -3.78
C ARG A 174 8.30 21.95 -2.30
N LEU A 175 7.52 22.85 -1.71
CA LEU A 175 7.64 23.17 -0.27
C LEU A 175 7.30 21.95 0.58
N VAL A 176 6.21 21.26 0.28
CA VAL A 176 5.79 20.06 1.01
C VAL A 176 6.84 18.95 0.86
N SER A 177 7.34 18.69 -0.35
CA SER A 177 8.40 17.69 -0.59
C SER A 177 9.68 18.04 0.19
N TYR A 178 10.06 19.31 0.24
CA TYR A 178 11.22 19.75 1.03
C TYR A 178 11.02 19.53 2.54
N LEU A 179 9.84 19.92 3.07
CA LEU A 179 9.51 19.74 4.49
C LEU A 179 9.42 18.26 4.86
N HIS A 180 8.83 17.46 3.98
CA HIS A 180 8.75 16.00 4.13
C HIS A 180 10.17 15.40 4.17
N GLY A 181 11.02 15.70 3.18
CA GLY A 181 12.40 15.24 3.17
C GLY A 181 13.19 15.66 4.43
N ARG A 182 12.95 16.88 4.94
CA ARG A 182 13.55 17.32 6.20
C ARG A 182 13.05 16.52 7.40
N ALA A 183 11.75 16.26 7.49
CA ALA A 183 11.15 15.48 8.56
C ALA A 183 11.68 14.03 8.58
N LEU A 184 11.78 13.39 7.42
CA LEU A 184 12.39 12.06 7.30
C LEU A 184 13.83 12.04 7.80
N ARG A 185 14.69 12.95 7.33
CA ARG A 185 16.10 13.02 7.77
C ARG A 185 16.26 13.18 9.27
N LEU A 186 15.30 13.81 9.94
CA LEU A 186 15.36 14.03 11.38
C LEU A 186 14.95 12.81 12.21
N ARG A 187 14.19 11.86 11.63
CA ARG A 187 13.56 10.78 12.39
C ARG A 187 13.89 9.39 11.89
N ILE A 188 14.19 9.24 10.61
CA ILE A 188 14.38 7.95 9.96
C ILE A 188 15.84 7.72 9.64
N ASP A 189 16.39 6.59 10.05
CA ASP A 189 17.78 6.20 9.75
C ASP A 189 17.89 5.59 8.36
N LEU A 190 16.88 4.79 7.97
CA LEU A 190 16.82 4.11 6.69
C LEU A 190 15.48 4.39 6.02
N PRO A 191 15.37 5.45 5.20
CA PRO A 191 14.20 5.68 4.39
C PRO A 191 14.21 4.72 3.18
N LEU A 192 13.08 4.06 2.93
CA LEU A 192 12.88 3.11 1.84
C LEU A 192 11.77 3.58 0.90
N SER A 193 11.88 3.22 -0.36
CA SER A 193 10.79 3.29 -1.34
C SER A 193 10.47 1.92 -1.91
N LEU A 194 9.25 1.75 -2.42
CA LEU A 194 8.82 0.51 -3.10
C LEU A 194 9.12 0.53 -4.61
N SER A 195 9.38 1.71 -5.16
CA SER A 195 9.74 1.88 -6.58
C SER A 195 10.54 3.16 -6.80
N PRO A 196 11.15 3.35 -7.99
CA PRO A 196 11.84 4.59 -8.33
C PRO A 196 10.94 5.81 -8.53
N ALA A 197 9.60 5.65 -8.46
CA ALA A 197 8.66 6.74 -8.67
C ALA A 197 8.76 7.82 -7.59
N LEU A 198 9.05 7.44 -6.36
CA LEU A 198 9.16 8.39 -5.26
C LEU A 198 10.58 8.91 -5.12
N THR A 199 10.73 10.21 -5.30
CA THR A 199 11.98 10.94 -5.06
C THR A 199 11.75 12.12 -4.14
N LEU A 200 12.62 12.29 -3.14
CA LEU A 200 12.55 13.43 -2.23
C LEU A 200 13.85 14.23 -2.28
N PRO A 201 13.77 15.59 -2.28
CA PRO A 201 14.96 16.43 -2.36
C PRO A 201 15.97 16.14 -1.24
N GLY A 202 17.19 15.77 -1.62
CA GLY A 202 18.30 15.53 -0.70
C GLY A 202 18.18 14.26 0.15
N ILE A 203 17.34 13.30 -0.26
CA ILE A 203 17.25 11.97 0.36
C ILE A 203 17.47 10.91 -0.70
N THR A 204 18.36 9.96 -0.41
CA THR A 204 18.47 8.73 -1.17
C THR A 204 17.61 7.66 -0.49
N MET A 205 16.66 7.11 -1.22
CA MET A 205 15.81 6.03 -0.73
C MET A 205 16.09 4.78 -1.56
N PRO A 206 16.73 3.75 -0.99
CA PRO A 206 16.83 2.45 -1.64
C PRO A 206 15.43 1.92 -1.99
N VAL A 207 15.32 1.29 -3.16
CA VAL A 207 14.11 0.59 -3.57
C VAL A 207 14.21 -0.84 -3.08
N GLU A 208 13.31 -1.22 -2.18
CA GLU A 208 13.34 -2.54 -1.55
C GLU A 208 12.00 -3.27 -1.69
N ARG A 209 12.08 -4.57 -1.96
CA ARG A 209 10.89 -5.44 -2.06
C ARG A 209 10.45 -5.93 -0.70
N VAL A 210 9.98 -5.02 0.14
CA VAL A 210 9.54 -5.32 1.52
C VAL A 210 8.02 -5.44 1.64
N THR A 211 7.34 -5.70 0.54
CA THR A 211 5.89 -5.93 0.51
C THR A 211 5.57 -7.30 -0.06
N GLY A 212 4.39 -7.81 0.28
CA GLY A 212 3.83 -9.02 -0.28
C GLY A 212 2.41 -8.80 -0.77
N VAL A 213 1.77 -9.87 -1.20
CA VAL A 213 0.36 -9.91 -1.60
C VAL A 213 -0.45 -10.75 -0.62
N MET A 214 -1.77 -10.57 -0.62
CA MET A 214 -2.66 -11.39 0.20
C MET A 214 -2.51 -12.87 -0.16
N PRO A 215 -2.31 -13.78 0.83
CA PRO A 215 -1.99 -15.19 0.57
C PRO A 215 -2.99 -15.90 -0.34
N GLY A 216 -4.25 -15.48 -0.33
CA GLY A 216 -5.28 -16.02 -1.21
C GLY A 216 -4.96 -15.95 -2.69
N TYR A 217 -4.24 -14.93 -3.16
CA TYR A 217 -3.86 -14.80 -4.58
C TYR A 217 -2.86 -15.87 -5.03
N ALA A 218 -1.98 -16.32 -4.15
CA ALA A 218 -1.02 -17.38 -4.47
C ALA A 218 -1.69 -18.77 -4.61
N GLN A 219 -2.91 -18.92 -4.10
CA GLN A 219 -3.67 -20.17 -4.10
C GLN A 219 -4.68 -20.26 -5.26
N VAL A 220 -4.85 -19.20 -6.04
CA VAL A 220 -5.80 -19.17 -7.15
C VAL A 220 -5.35 -20.13 -8.25
N PRO A 221 -6.28 -20.88 -8.87
CA PRO A 221 -5.97 -21.68 -10.04
C PRO A 221 -5.37 -20.85 -11.18
N LEU A 222 -4.40 -21.44 -11.88
CA LEU A 222 -3.79 -20.80 -13.03
C LEU A 222 -4.81 -20.61 -14.17
N VAL A 223 -4.57 -19.63 -15.01
CA VAL A 223 -5.36 -19.33 -16.19
C VAL A 223 -5.27 -20.49 -17.19
N THR A 224 -6.40 -20.85 -17.79
CA THR A 224 -6.52 -21.80 -18.90
C THR A 224 -6.87 -21.09 -20.20
N GLN A 225 -6.90 -21.82 -21.32
CA GLN A 225 -7.33 -21.26 -22.62
C GLN A 225 -8.77 -20.72 -22.59
N GLU A 226 -9.62 -21.28 -21.74
CA GLU A 226 -11.04 -20.91 -21.64
C GLU A 226 -11.28 -19.67 -20.75
N THR A 227 -10.25 -19.18 -20.05
CA THR A 227 -10.37 -17.98 -19.20
C THR A 227 -10.23 -16.73 -20.06
N GLU A 228 -11.24 -15.86 -20.10
CA GLU A 228 -11.26 -14.70 -21.02
C GLU A 228 -11.50 -13.35 -20.32
N GLY A 229 -11.93 -13.33 -19.06
CA GLY A 229 -12.35 -12.12 -18.36
C GLY A 229 -11.26 -11.05 -18.29
N ILE A 230 -11.67 -9.80 -18.44
CA ILE A 230 -10.81 -8.60 -18.28
C ILE A 230 -11.33 -7.81 -17.08
N TYR A 231 -10.43 -7.30 -16.23
CA TYR A 231 -10.84 -6.50 -15.08
C TYR A 231 -9.90 -5.34 -14.78
N PHE A 232 -10.44 -4.38 -14.04
CA PHE A 232 -9.72 -3.34 -13.29
C PHE A 232 -10.05 -3.51 -11.81
N LEU A 233 -9.06 -3.35 -10.93
CA LEU A 233 -9.24 -3.35 -9.48
C LEU A 233 -8.55 -2.13 -8.87
N GLY A 234 -9.34 -1.22 -8.25
CA GLY A 234 -8.75 -0.04 -7.62
C GLY A 234 -9.76 0.99 -7.17
N ALA A 235 -9.26 2.07 -6.56
CA ALA A 235 -10.09 3.21 -6.21
C ALA A 235 -10.54 3.97 -7.47
N PHE A 236 -11.81 4.41 -7.49
CA PHE A 236 -12.33 5.23 -8.59
C PHE A 236 -11.93 6.69 -8.36
N LEU A 237 -10.72 6.99 -8.79
CA LEU A 237 -10.08 8.30 -8.75
C LEU A 237 -9.49 8.59 -10.14
N TRP A 238 -9.67 9.79 -10.67
CA TRP A 238 -9.14 10.17 -11.98
C TRP A 238 -7.63 9.96 -12.09
N GLU A 239 -6.91 10.13 -10.99
CA GLU A 239 -5.46 9.91 -10.88
C GLU A 239 -5.05 8.45 -11.18
N LYS A 240 -6.02 7.53 -11.16
CA LYS A 240 -5.80 6.11 -11.49
C LYS A 240 -5.97 5.79 -12.99
N GLY A 241 -6.11 6.82 -13.84
CA GLY A 241 -6.21 6.65 -15.30
C GLY A 241 -7.57 6.10 -15.76
N LEU A 242 -8.66 6.47 -15.07
CA LEU A 242 -10.00 6.00 -15.39
C LEU A 242 -10.45 6.39 -16.80
N ASP A 243 -9.96 7.52 -17.31
CA ASP A 243 -10.19 7.98 -18.68
C ASP A 243 -9.51 7.04 -19.71
N ASP A 244 -8.27 6.64 -19.45
CA ASP A 244 -7.57 5.65 -20.29
C ASP A 244 -8.27 4.28 -20.23
N LEU A 245 -8.77 3.86 -19.05
CA LEU A 245 -9.53 2.62 -18.91
C LEU A 245 -10.78 2.61 -19.78
N ALA A 246 -11.56 3.70 -19.76
CA ALA A 246 -12.76 3.82 -20.57
C ALA A 246 -12.43 3.81 -22.07
N ARG A 247 -11.39 4.53 -22.50
CA ARG A 247 -10.95 4.55 -23.90
C ARG A 247 -10.44 3.19 -24.38
N ILE A 248 -9.69 2.45 -23.51
CA ILE A 248 -9.25 1.08 -23.82
C ILE A 248 -10.47 0.19 -24.03
N ALA A 249 -11.44 0.19 -23.11
CA ALA A 249 -12.64 -0.64 -23.21
C ALA A 249 -13.45 -0.31 -24.48
N ALA A 250 -13.65 0.98 -24.79
CA ALA A 250 -14.39 1.44 -25.95
C ALA A 250 -13.76 0.99 -27.27
N ARG A 251 -12.43 1.14 -27.39
CA ARG A 251 -11.71 0.77 -28.62
C ARG A 251 -11.51 -0.72 -28.78
N ALA A 252 -11.24 -1.44 -27.68
CA ALA A 252 -11.14 -2.90 -27.68
C ALA A 252 -12.48 -3.57 -27.98
N LYS A 253 -13.60 -2.86 -27.78
CA LYS A 253 -14.98 -3.40 -27.91
C LYS A 253 -15.16 -4.68 -27.09
N ARG A 254 -14.61 -4.68 -25.88
CA ARG A 254 -14.68 -5.80 -24.95
C ARG A 254 -15.15 -5.31 -23.58
N PRO A 255 -16.03 -6.05 -22.91
CA PRO A 255 -16.45 -5.70 -21.56
C PRO A 255 -15.29 -5.80 -20.58
N ILE A 256 -15.13 -4.78 -19.72
CA ILE A 256 -14.19 -4.79 -18.62
C ILE A 256 -14.97 -4.72 -17.30
N ASP A 257 -14.70 -5.63 -16.39
CA ASP A 257 -15.24 -5.61 -15.04
C ASP A 257 -14.43 -4.63 -14.18
N VAL A 258 -15.15 -3.69 -13.55
CA VAL A 258 -14.53 -2.61 -12.76
C VAL A 258 -14.89 -2.81 -11.30
N ILE A 259 -13.89 -3.21 -10.49
CA ILE A 259 -14.07 -3.56 -9.10
C ILE A 259 -13.46 -2.47 -8.23
N GLY A 260 -14.27 -1.91 -7.32
CA GLY A 260 -13.86 -0.85 -6.42
C GLY A 260 -14.93 0.18 -6.16
N GLY A 261 -14.50 1.38 -5.78
CA GLY A 261 -15.35 2.54 -5.54
C GLY A 261 -14.49 3.77 -5.27
N GLY A 262 -15.09 4.96 -5.27
CA GLY A 262 -14.35 6.18 -4.99
C GLY A 262 -15.16 7.43 -5.27
N ARG A 263 -14.55 8.58 -4.95
CA ARG A 263 -15.22 9.89 -5.07
C ARG A 263 -15.65 10.24 -6.49
N ASP A 264 -14.90 9.74 -7.50
CA ASP A 264 -15.10 10.12 -8.90
C ASP A 264 -15.99 9.11 -9.66
N GLU A 265 -16.65 8.16 -8.94
CA GLU A 265 -17.44 7.08 -9.54
C GLU A 265 -18.56 7.59 -10.45
N ALA A 266 -19.31 8.60 -10.00
CA ALA A 266 -20.45 9.11 -10.76
C ALA A 266 -20.01 9.74 -12.09
N GLU A 267 -18.94 10.54 -12.06
CA GLU A 267 -18.35 11.17 -13.24
C GLU A 267 -17.71 10.12 -14.17
N PHE A 268 -17.00 9.15 -13.60
CA PHE A 268 -16.42 8.06 -14.36
C PHE A 268 -17.47 7.22 -15.12
N ARG A 269 -18.58 6.90 -14.46
CA ARG A 269 -19.71 6.21 -15.12
C ARG A 269 -20.32 7.03 -16.27
N ALA A 270 -20.39 8.36 -16.12
CA ALA A 270 -20.86 9.25 -17.19
C ALA A 270 -19.87 9.26 -18.37
N PHE A 271 -18.60 9.49 -18.10
CA PHE A 271 -17.54 9.51 -19.09
C PHE A 271 -17.45 8.18 -19.87
N ALA A 272 -17.50 7.05 -19.18
CA ALA A 272 -17.49 5.74 -19.83
C ALA A 272 -18.65 5.55 -20.82
N ARG A 273 -19.85 6.07 -20.50
CA ARG A 273 -20.99 6.03 -21.41
C ARG A 273 -20.80 6.93 -22.63
N GLU A 274 -20.22 8.11 -22.43
CA GLU A 274 -19.90 9.04 -23.52
C GLU A 274 -18.88 8.47 -24.49
N GLU A 275 -17.86 7.76 -23.97
CA GLU A 275 -16.85 7.06 -24.78
C GLU A 275 -17.40 5.78 -25.44
N GLY A 276 -18.61 5.33 -25.09
CA GLY A 276 -19.17 4.06 -25.56
C GLY A 276 -18.48 2.81 -25.00
N ALA A 277 -17.86 2.94 -23.83
CA ALA A 277 -17.16 1.86 -23.16
C ALA A 277 -18.12 0.87 -22.48
N GLU A 278 -17.93 -0.42 -22.68
CA GLU A 278 -18.67 -1.46 -21.97
C GLU A 278 -17.97 -1.79 -20.66
N LEU A 279 -18.28 -1.02 -19.61
CA LEU A 279 -17.78 -1.22 -18.25
C LEU A 279 -18.88 -1.79 -17.35
N ARG A 280 -18.57 -2.88 -16.65
CA ARG A 280 -19.47 -3.52 -15.68
C ARG A 280 -18.94 -3.22 -14.27
N PHE A 281 -19.68 -2.43 -13.51
CA PHE A 281 -19.24 -1.92 -12.20
C PHE A 281 -19.67 -2.84 -11.08
N PHE A 282 -18.70 -3.23 -10.27
CA PHE A 282 -18.87 -3.96 -9.03
C PHE A 282 -18.37 -3.12 -7.86
N GLY A 283 -18.93 -3.31 -6.70
CA GLY A 283 -18.49 -2.63 -5.49
C GLY A 283 -17.11 -3.09 -5.00
N PRO A 284 -16.59 -2.49 -3.92
CA PRO A 284 -15.36 -2.94 -3.28
C PRO A 284 -15.46 -4.41 -2.83
N ASN A 285 -14.43 -5.19 -3.13
CA ASN A 285 -14.35 -6.61 -2.76
C ASN A 285 -13.07 -6.88 -1.97
N ARG A 286 -13.19 -7.14 -0.68
CA ARG A 286 -12.06 -7.43 0.22
C ARG A 286 -11.38 -8.77 -0.05
N ARG A 287 -12.09 -9.71 -0.66
CA ARG A 287 -11.62 -11.08 -0.93
C ARG A 287 -11.64 -11.38 -2.43
N PHE A 288 -11.18 -10.43 -3.23
CA PHE A 288 -11.24 -10.52 -4.69
C PHE A 288 -10.48 -11.74 -5.24
N TRP A 289 -9.53 -12.31 -4.50
CA TRP A 289 -8.90 -13.58 -4.89
C TRP A 289 -9.89 -14.74 -5.06
N SER A 290 -11.07 -14.72 -4.43
CA SER A 290 -12.12 -15.72 -4.65
C SER A 290 -12.77 -15.60 -6.03
N ASP A 291 -12.75 -14.42 -6.62
CA ASP A 291 -13.38 -14.09 -7.89
C ASP A 291 -12.41 -13.98 -9.06
N ILE A 292 -11.12 -13.75 -8.78
CA ILE A 292 -10.10 -13.49 -9.81
C ILE A 292 -9.94 -14.68 -10.78
N GLY A 293 -10.37 -15.88 -10.38
CA GLY A 293 -10.28 -17.09 -11.19
C GLY A 293 -10.91 -16.99 -12.58
N ARG A 294 -11.92 -16.14 -12.76
CA ARG A 294 -12.61 -15.93 -14.05
C ARG A 294 -11.92 -14.97 -15.00
N TYR A 295 -10.84 -14.30 -14.54
CA TYR A 295 -10.15 -13.26 -15.32
C TYR A 295 -8.79 -13.74 -15.81
N ARG A 296 -8.48 -13.36 -17.03
CA ARG A 296 -7.17 -13.56 -17.68
C ARG A 296 -6.30 -12.33 -17.57
N VAL A 297 -6.89 -11.14 -17.75
CA VAL A 297 -6.15 -9.88 -17.90
C VAL A 297 -6.63 -8.85 -16.90
N MET A 298 -5.69 -8.20 -16.22
CA MET A 298 -5.92 -6.96 -15.51
C MET A 298 -5.45 -5.79 -16.37
N VAL A 299 -6.28 -4.76 -16.49
CA VAL A 299 -5.88 -3.46 -17.05
C VAL A 299 -5.72 -2.48 -15.90
N ASN A 300 -4.52 -2.00 -15.66
CA ASN A 300 -4.24 -0.96 -14.68
C ASN A 300 -3.59 0.25 -15.35
N PRO A 301 -4.35 1.27 -15.76
CA PRO A 301 -3.84 2.41 -16.51
C PRO A 301 -3.19 3.49 -15.63
N SER A 302 -3.05 3.27 -14.33
CA SER A 302 -2.52 4.26 -13.40
C SER A 302 -1.06 4.63 -13.69
N ARG A 303 -0.79 5.93 -13.76
CA ARG A 303 0.55 6.52 -13.94
C ARG A 303 1.12 7.12 -12.64
N SER A 304 0.31 7.17 -11.58
CA SER A 304 0.62 7.87 -10.32
C SER A 304 0.91 6.93 -9.14
N GLU A 305 1.17 5.65 -9.40
CA GLU A 305 1.47 4.68 -8.35
C GLU A 305 2.93 4.78 -7.89
N ILE A 306 3.16 4.58 -6.61
CA ILE A 306 4.50 4.21 -6.13
C ILE A 306 4.71 2.71 -6.33
N LEU A 307 3.76 1.89 -5.89
CA LEU A 307 3.69 0.46 -6.22
C LEU A 307 2.22 0.03 -6.15
N CYS A 308 1.65 -0.40 -7.27
CA CYS A 308 0.27 -0.87 -7.29
C CYS A 308 0.18 -2.29 -6.73
N THR A 309 -0.33 -2.44 -5.52
CA THR A 309 -0.51 -3.77 -4.90
C THR A 309 -1.47 -4.65 -5.70
N ALA A 310 -2.53 -4.09 -6.30
CA ALA A 310 -3.44 -4.85 -7.14
C ALA A 310 -2.76 -5.45 -8.38
N THR A 311 -1.73 -4.77 -8.93
CA THR A 311 -0.89 -5.33 -10.00
C THR A 311 -0.06 -6.52 -9.51
N ALA A 312 0.53 -6.41 -8.32
CA ALA A 312 1.26 -7.52 -7.70
C ALA A 312 0.33 -8.71 -7.43
N ASP A 313 -0.87 -8.47 -6.91
CA ASP A 313 -1.92 -9.48 -6.71
C ASP A 313 -2.24 -10.24 -7.99
N ALA A 314 -2.43 -9.52 -9.10
CA ALA A 314 -2.72 -10.11 -10.40
C ALA A 314 -1.57 -10.98 -10.92
N LEU A 315 -0.32 -10.49 -10.82
CA LEU A 315 0.88 -11.23 -11.24
C LEU A 315 1.07 -12.51 -10.41
N VAL A 316 0.90 -12.43 -9.07
CA VAL A 316 1.00 -13.60 -8.18
C VAL A 316 -0.11 -14.62 -8.47
N ALA A 317 -1.31 -14.16 -8.83
CA ALA A 317 -2.41 -15.01 -9.27
C ALA A 317 -2.20 -15.59 -10.69
N GLY A 318 -1.10 -15.24 -11.37
CA GLY A 318 -0.80 -15.72 -12.72
C GLY A 318 -1.69 -15.10 -13.80
N ARG A 319 -1.99 -13.81 -13.69
CA ARG A 319 -2.77 -13.05 -14.69
C ARG A 319 -1.82 -12.20 -15.52
N HIS A 320 -2.21 -11.94 -16.77
CA HIS A 320 -1.58 -10.84 -17.51
C HIS A 320 -1.97 -9.51 -16.92
N VAL A 321 -1.05 -8.53 -16.96
CA VAL A 321 -1.33 -7.15 -16.57
C VAL A 321 -0.90 -6.19 -17.67
N ILE A 322 -1.75 -5.22 -18.00
CA ILE A 322 -1.50 -4.16 -18.99
C ILE A 322 -1.23 -2.88 -18.23
N LEU A 323 -0.04 -2.30 -18.40
CA LEU A 323 0.48 -1.22 -17.57
C LEU A 323 1.06 -0.08 -18.41
N PRO A 324 0.87 1.19 -18.03
CA PRO A 324 1.66 2.26 -18.63
C PRO A 324 3.15 2.14 -18.24
N ASP A 325 4.04 2.44 -19.18
CA ASP A 325 5.48 2.51 -18.89
C ASP A 325 5.80 3.80 -18.13
N CYS A 326 5.81 3.69 -16.81
CA CYS A 326 6.09 4.78 -15.90
C CYS A 326 6.94 4.30 -14.69
N PRO A 327 7.60 5.21 -13.95
CA PRO A 327 8.49 4.84 -12.86
C PRO A 327 7.88 3.92 -11.80
N GLY A 328 6.60 4.09 -11.45
CA GLY A 328 5.91 3.26 -10.47
C GLY A 328 5.70 1.82 -10.89
N ASN A 329 5.70 1.57 -12.20
CA ASN A 329 5.50 0.24 -12.76
C ASN A 329 6.82 -0.46 -13.13
N LEU A 330 7.99 0.22 -13.03
CA LEU A 330 9.29 -0.37 -13.33
C LEU A 330 9.58 -1.67 -12.57
N PRO A 331 9.20 -1.84 -11.29
CA PRO A 331 9.42 -3.09 -10.56
C PRO A 331 8.77 -4.31 -11.24
N TYR A 332 7.71 -4.12 -12.02
CA TYR A 332 6.98 -5.19 -12.70
C TYR A 332 7.61 -5.64 -14.02
N LYS A 333 8.60 -4.92 -14.56
CA LYS A 333 9.32 -5.29 -15.82
C LYS A 333 10.05 -6.64 -15.72
N ALA A 334 10.26 -7.13 -14.49
CA ALA A 334 10.89 -8.44 -14.26
C ALA A 334 9.96 -9.64 -14.55
N TYR A 335 8.65 -9.41 -14.74
CA TYR A 335 7.67 -10.49 -14.85
C TYR A 335 7.15 -10.61 -16.29
N PRO A 336 7.16 -11.83 -16.88
CA PRO A 336 6.79 -12.03 -18.28
C PRO A 336 5.31 -11.72 -18.58
N ASN A 337 4.44 -11.81 -17.57
CA ASN A 337 3.01 -11.51 -17.71
C ASN A 337 2.68 -10.01 -17.60
N ALA A 338 3.69 -9.13 -17.41
CA ALA A 338 3.50 -7.69 -17.37
C ALA A 338 3.79 -7.07 -18.75
N HIS A 339 2.79 -6.43 -19.34
CA HIS A 339 2.84 -5.83 -20.67
C HIS A 339 2.76 -4.32 -20.54
N PHE A 340 3.74 -3.62 -21.13
CA PHE A 340 3.89 -2.18 -20.96
C PHE A 340 3.50 -1.41 -22.22
N TYR A 341 2.88 -0.25 -22.04
CA TYR A 341 2.52 0.64 -23.12
C TYR A 341 2.89 2.10 -22.80
N THR A 342 3.11 2.90 -23.83
CA THR A 342 3.30 4.35 -23.73
C THR A 342 2.07 5.10 -24.24
N GLU A 343 1.45 4.62 -25.30
CA GLU A 343 0.31 5.19 -25.99
C GLU A 343 -0.87 4.20 -25.98
N LEU A 344 -2.08 4.72 -26.20
CA LEU A 344 -3.31 3.94 -26.12
C LEU A 344 -3.34 2.75 -27.10
N GLU A 345 -2.80 2.95 -28.30
CA GLU A 345 -2.66 1.90 -29.30
C GLU A 345 -1.83 0.72 -28.80
N GLY A 346 -0.71 0.99 -28.12
CA GLY A 346 0.11 -0.05 -27.49
C GLY A 346 -0.62 -0.80 -26.37
N ALA A 347 -1.53 -0.12 -25.65
CA ALA A 347 -2.38 -0.79 -24.66
C ALA A 347 -3.34 -1.79 -25.32
N LEU A 348 -3.91 -1.44 -26.48
CA LEU A 348 -4.80 -2.31 -27.24
C LEU A 348 -4.05 -3.54 -27.81
N GLU A 349 -2.87 -3.31 -28.38
CA GLU A 349 -2.01 -4.38 -28.89
C GLU A 349 -1.62 -5.37 -27.77
N ALA A 350 -1.21 -4.82 -26.61
CA ALA A 350 -0.86 -5.62 -25.44
C ALA A 350 -2.07 -6.42 -24.91
N LEU A 351 -3.26 -5.81 -24.90
CA LEU A 351 -4.50 -6.49 -24.48
C LEU A 351 -4.85 -7.63 -25.42
N GLU A 352 -4.86 -7.41 -26.73
CA GLU A 352 -5.15 -8.44 -27.71
C GLU A 352 -4.11 -9.58 -27.62
N TYR A 353 -2.81 -9.26 -27.50
CA TYR A 353 -1.78 -10.28 -27.27
C TYR A 353 -2.06 -11.11 -26.01
N ALA A 354 -2.33 -10.47 -24.88
CA ALA A 354 -2.60 -11.14 -23.60
C ALA A 354 -3.85 -12.04 -23.64
N LEU A 355 -4.83 -11.72 -24.48
CA LEU A 355 -6.03 -12.54 -24.66
C LEU A 355 -5.78 -13.77 -25.53
N THR A 356 -4.73 -13.78 -26.35
CA THR A 356 -4.42 -14.92 -27.25
C THR A 356 -3.51 -15.96 -26.61
N ILE A 357 -2.73 -15.59 -25.60
CA ILE A 357 -1.76 -16.50 -24.96
C ILE A 357 -2.17 -16.82 -23.52
N VAL A 358 -1.76 -18.00 -23.04
CA VAL A 358 -1.85 -18.35 -21.62
C VAL A 358 -0.70 -17.70 -20.87
N PRO A 359 -0.96 -17.07 -19.71
CA PRO A 359 0.11 -16.50 -18.89
C PRO A 359 1.15 -17.55 -18.48
N GLU A 360 2.41 -17.12 -18.38
CA GLU A 360 3.44 -17.96 -17.81
C GLU A 360 3.17 -18.23 -16.31
N PRO A 361 3.62 -19.40 -15.77
CA PRO A 361 3.50 -19.66 -14.34
C PRO A 361 4.18 -18.57 -13.49
N PRO A 362 3.49 -18.05 -12.44
CA PRO A 362 3.94 -16.86 -11.70
C PRO A 362 5.00 -17.19 -10.62
N ILE A 363 6.01 -18.02 -10.91
CA ILE A 363 6.98 -18.51 -9.92
C ILE A 363 7.74 -17.34 -9.29
N ALA A 364 8.38 -16.51 -10.09
CA ALA A 364 9.15 -15.37 -9.60
C ALA A 364 8.28 -14.34 -8.84
N ALA A 365 7.06 -14.07 -9.33
CA ALA A 365 6.15 -13.16 -8.65
C ALA A 365 5.72 -13.69 -7.28
N ARG A 366 5.47 -14.99 -7.16
CA ARG A 366 5.12 -15.63 -5.88
C ARG A 366 6.25 -15.61 -4.86
N GLU A 367 7.50 -15.76 -5.30
CA GLU A 367 8.69 -15.68 -4.44
C GLU A 367 8.97 -14.23 -3.99
N ASP A 368 8.89 -13.29 -4.93
CA ASP A 368 9.19 -11.88 -4.68
C ASP A 368 8.16 -11.20 -3.77
N PHE A 369 6.88 -11.52 -3.94
CA PHE A 369 5.76 -10.94 -3.18
C PHE A 369 5.24 -11.86 -2.07
N ASP A 370 6.06 -12.80 -1.58
CA ASP A 370 5.75 -13.55 -0.36
C ASP A 370 5.98 -12.69 0.88
N TRP A 371 4.98 -12.63 1.77
CA TRP A 371 5.06 -11.83 2.99
C TRP A 371 6.16 -12.27 3.96
N MET A 372 6.40 -13.57 4.07
CA MET A 372 7.44 -14.06 4.98
C MET A 372 8.82 -13.67 4.46
N SER A 373 9.02 -13.71 3.13
CA SER A 373 10.23 -13.24 2.48
C SER A 373 10.41 -11.72 2.61
N ALA A 374 9.33 -10.95 2.46
CA ALA A 374 9.34 -9.51 2.70
C ALA A 374 9.73 -9.17 4.15
N CYS A 375 9.18 -9.89 5.13
CA CYS A 375 9.53 -9.71 6.55
C CYS A 375 10.98 -10.11 6.86
N ARG A 376 11.51 -11.18 6.25
CA ARG A 376 12.94 -11.54 6.41
C ARG A 376 13.86 -10.42 5.86
N ARG A 377 13.50 -9.80 4.73
CA ARG A 377 14.24 -8.63 4.22
C ARG A 377 14.20 -7.46 5.19
N LEU A 378 13.06 -7.20 5.85
CA LEU A 378 12.98 -6.18 6.91
C LEU A 378 13.85 -6.52 8.12
N VAL A 379 13.89 -7.79 8.53
CA VAL A 379 14.78 -8.26 9.61
C VAL A 379 16.25 -8.01 9.26
N HIS A 380 16.65 -8.37 8.04
CA HIS A 380 17.99 -8.10 7.51
C HIS A 380 18.32 -6.60 7.53
N LEU A 381 17.42 -5.78 6.98
CA LEU A 381 17.58 -4.33 6.97
C LEU A 381 17.60 -3.72 8.39
N ALA A 382 16.93 -4.33 9.35
CA ALA A 382 16.98 -3.93 10.76
C ALA A 382 18.30 -4.34 11.43
N GLY A 383 19.03 -5.33 10.91
CA GLY A 383 20.21 -5.92 11.55
C GLY A 383 19.84 -6.77 12.75
N LEU A 384 18.72 -7.48 12.68
CA LEU A 384 18.18 -8.29 13.77
C LEU A 384 18.14 -9.80 13.44
N GLU A 385 18.90 -10.21 12.44
CA GLU A 385 19.07 -11.65 12.13
C GLU A 385 19.61 -12.39 13.36
N SER A 386 19.07 -13.56 13.66
CA SER A 386 19.67 -14.46 14.63
C SER A 386 20.99 -14.93 14.06
N GLU A 387 22.09 -14.79 14.82
CA GLU A 387 23.29 -15.56 14.55
C GLU A 387 22.93 -17.04 14.75
N ASP A 388 22.72 -17.78 13.64
CA ASP A 388 22.59 -19.25 13.67
C ASP A 388 23.93 -19.91 14.01
#